data_4bfbc0466497c11cf60e8f33f95b20fb
#
_entry.id   4bfbc0466497c11cf60e8f33f95b20fb
#
_cell.length_a   1.000
_cell.length_b   1.000
_cell.length_c   1.000
_cell.angle_alpha   90.00
_cell.angle_beta   90.00
_cell.angle_gamma   90.00
#
_symmetry.space_group_name_H-M   'P 1'
#
loop_
_entity.id
_entity.type
_entity.pdbx_description
1 polymer ?
#
loop_
_entity_poly.entity_id
_entity_poly.type
_entity_poly.pdbx_seq_one_letter_code
_entity_poly.pdbx_strand_id
1 'polypeptide(L)' 'MSTRVQNEKKFGHWDELPGGGRRYRLDVTGRLGWLARYSKEVDANETTLRFWQEIYDDQGKLVETHEKFPVDTGHKKV' A
#
# COMPACT_ATOMS: atom_id res chain seq x y z
N MET A 1 -11.77 11.96 2.89
CA MET A 1 -11.32 11.50 1.56
C MET A 1 -10.02 12.19 1.20
N SER A 2 -9.01 11.44 0.79
CA SER A 2 -7.73 12.03 0.39
C SER A 2 -7.79 12.58 -1.02
N THR A 3 -7.14 13.72 -1.26
CA THR A 3 -6.98 14.25 -2.61
C THR A 3 -5.78 13.61 -3.29
N ARG A 4 -5.69 13.79 -4.61
CA ARG A 4 -4.54 13.30 -5.39
C ARG A 4 -3.23 13.89 -4.88
N VAL A 5 -3.20 15.19 -4.59
CA VAL A 5 -2.01 15.87 -4.05
C VAL A 5 -1.60 15.29 -2.70
N GLN A 6 -2.57 15.04 -1.81
CA GLN A 6 -2.31 14.45 -0.52
C GLN A 6 -1.74 13.04 -0.64
N ASN A 7 -2.28 12.22 -1.54
CA ASN A 7 -1.80 10.87 -1.78
C ASN A 7 -0.38 10.86 -2.36
N GLU A 8 -0.10 11.72 -3.34
CA GLU A 8 1.24 11.86 -3.92
C GLU A 8 2.26 12.24 -2.86
N LYS A 9 1.92 13.18 -1.99
CA LYS A 9 2.80 13.64 -0.92
C LYS A 9 3.05 12.56 0.12
N LYS A 10 2.02 11.79 0.47
CA LYS A 10 2.10 10.76 1.50
C LYS A 10 2.88 9.53 1.03
N PHE A 11 2.61 9.07 -0.19
CA PHE A 11 3.18 7.80 -0.68
C PHE A 11 4.49 7.98 -1.45
N GLY A 12 4.61 9.04 -2.23
CA GLY A 12 5.83 9.34 -2.98
C GLY A 12 6.03 8.53 -4.25
N HIS A 13 5.39 7.36 -4.37
CA HIS A 13 5.46 6.50 -5.56
C HIS A 13 4.07 6.06 -5.96
N TRP A 14 3.82 5.98 -7.26
CA TRP A 14 2.56 5.43 -7.77
C TRP A 14 2.71 4.95 -9.20
N ASP A 15 1.81 4.03 -9.58
CA ASP A 15 1.65 3.56 -10.94
C ASP A 15 0.28 4.00 -11.44
N GLU A 16 0.22 4.46 -12.69
CA GLU A 16 -1.04 4.76 -13.34
C GLU A 16 -1.72 3.46 -13.76
N LEU A 17 -3.01 3.35 -13.49
CA LEU A 17 -3.79 2.18 -13.83
C LEU A 17 -4.73 2.49 -14.99
N PRO A 18 -5.18 1.49 -15.75
CA PRO A 18 -6.21 1.68 -16.79
C PRO A 18 -7.44 2.35 -16.19
N GLY A 19 -8.04 3.27 -16.95
CA GLY A 19 -9.24 4.00 -16.50
C GLY A 19 -8.95 5.22 -15.62
N GLY A 20 -7.68 5.60 -15.44
CA GLY A 20 -7.29 6.82 -14.73
C GLY A 20 -7.09 6.65 -13.23
N GLY A 21 -7.23 5.46 -12.71
CA GLY A 21 -6.90 5.18 -11.31
C GLY A 21 -5.40 5.11 -11.07
N ARG A 22 -5.01 4.91 -9.82
CA ARG A 22 -3.61 4.79 -9.42
C ARG A 22 -3.43 3.75 -8.34
N ARG A 23 -2.23 3.18 -8.29
CA ARG A 23 -1.77 2.39 -7.14
C ARG A 23 -0.61 3.13 -6.50
N TYR A 24 -0.86 3.70 -5.33
CA TYR A 24 0.17 4.35 -4.53
C TYR A 24 0.92 3.33 -3.69
N ARG A 25 2.21 3.58 -3.45
CA ARG A 25 3.06 2.70 -2.67
C ARG A 25 3.99 3.51 -1.76
N LEU A 26 4.15 3.02 -0.52
CA LEU A 26 5.11 3.55 0.44
C LEU A 26 5.85 2.39 1.08
N ASP A 27 7.17 2.39 0.98
CA ASP A 27 8.04 1.40 1.60
C ASP A 27 8.68 2.01 2.83
N VAL A 28 8.58 1.31 3.97
CA VAL A 28 9.19 1.73 5.22
C VAL A 28 10.12 0.61 5.68
N THR A 29 11.42 0.94 5.79
CA THR A 29 12.42 -0.02 6.26
C THR A 29 12.33 -0.13 7.78
N GLY A 30 12.18 -1.36 8.27
CA GLY A 30 12.15 -1.67 9.68
C GLY A 30 13.50 -2.12 10.22
N ARG A 31 13.48 -2.74 11.40
CA ARG A 31 14.67 -3.31 12.02
C ARG A 31 15.11 -4.54 11.26
N LEU A 32 16.38 -4.88 11.34
CA LEU A 32 16.98 -6.11 10.82
C LEU A 32 16.78 -6.28 9.31
N GLY A 33 16.63 -5.17 8.57
CA GLY A 33 16.44 -5.22 7.13
C GLY A 33 15.05 -5.61 6.67
N TRP A 34 14.10 -5.68 7.57
CA TRP A 34 12.70 -5.94 7.21
C TRP A 34 12.07 -4.72 6.55
N LEU A 35 11.07 -4.95 5.72
CA LEU A 35 10.39 -3.91 4.93
C LEU A 35 8.89 -4.02 5.07
N ALA A 36 8.24 -2.92 5.41
CA ALA A 36 6.78 -2.80 5.34
C ALA A 36 6.41 -2.01 4.09
N ARG A 37 5.56 -2.59 3.25
CA ARG A 37 5.05 -1.92 2.04
C ARG A 37 3.57 -1.64 2.20
N TYR A 38 3.22 -0.37 2.12
CA TYR A 38 1.84 0.08 2.13
C TYR A 38 1.42 0.37 0.70
N SER A 39 0.26 -0.16 0.28
CA SER A 39 -0.26 0.04 -1.06
C SER A 39 -1.71 0.51 -0.99
N LYS A 40 -2.06 1.49 -1.82
CA LYS A 40 -3.40 2.06 -1.87
C LYS A 40 -3.82 2.21 -3.32
N GLU A 41 -4.89 1.54 -3.69
CA GLU A 41 -5.50 1.70 -5.01
C GLU A 41 -6.68 2.65 -4.93
N VAL A 42 -6.73 3.57 -5.89
CA VAL A 42 -7.81 4.55 -6.01
C VAL A 42 -8.35 4.53 -7.44
N ASP A 43 -9.60 4.98 -7.61
CA ASP A 43 -10.16 5.20 -8.94
C ASP A 43 -9.76 6.58 -9.48
N ALA A 44 -10.29 6.96 -10.65
CA ALA A 44 -9.98 8.23 -11.29
C ALA A 44 -10.40 9.45 -10.45
N ASN A 45 -11.31 9.28 -9.51
CA ASN A 45 -11.79 10.32 -8.60
C ASN A 45 -11.07 10.32 -7.26
N GLU A 46 -9.98 9.55 -7.11
CA GLU A 46 -9.23 9.36 -5.86
C GLU A 46 -10.05 8.67 -4.76
N THR A 47 -11.13 7.98 -5.12
CA THR A 47 -11.87 7.16 -4.17
C THR A 47 -11.06 5.90 -3.90
N THR A 48 -10.82 5.60 -2.62
CA THR A 48 -10.05 4.43 -2.22
C THR A 48 -10.82 3.16 -2.52
N LEU A 49 -10.22 2.27 -3.31
CA LEU A 49 -10.76 0.96 -3.64
C LEU A 49 -10.19 -0.12 -2.75
N ARG A 50 -8.91 0.01 -2.39
CA ARG A 50 -8.21 -0.98 -1.59
C ARG A 50 -7.01 -0.35 -0.89
N PHE A 51 -6.76 -0.76 0.36
CA PHE A 51 -5.59 -0.36 1.11
C PHE A 51 -5.07 -1.59 1.86
N TRP A 52 -3.77 -1.90 1.71
CA TRP A 52 -3.18 -3.09 2.34
C TRP A 52 -1.72 -2.87 2.68
N GLN A 53 -1.20 -3.75 3.53
CA GLN A 53 0.18 -3.75 3.95
C GLN A 53 0.78 -5.13 3.70
N GLU A 54 2.02 -5.14 3.25
CA GLU A 54 2.82 -6.37 3.09
C GLU A 54 4.10 -6.21 3.89
N ILE A 55 4.53 -7.28 4.55
CA ILE A 55 5.77 -7.28 5.32
C ILE A 55 6.70 -8.32 4.74
N TYR A 56 7.92 -7.88 4.41
CA TYR A 56 8.98 -8.71 3.85
C TYR A 56 10.11 -8.82 4.86
N ASP A 57 10.72 -10.00 4.95
CA ASP A 57 11.89 -10.20 5.81
C ASP A 57 13.17 -9.65 5.15
N ASP A 58 14.31 -9.84 5.80
CA ASP A 58 15.61 -9.37 5.31
C ASP A 58 16.09 -10.12 4.05
N GLN A 59 15.45 -11.23 3.69
CA GLN A 59 15.72 -11.98 2.47
C GLN A 59 14.79 -11.55 1.32
N GLY A 60 13.92 -10.58 1.56
CA GLY A 60 12.94 -10.14 0.57
C GLY A 60 11.74 -11.07 0.42
N LYS A 61 11.55 -11.99 1.38
CA LYS A 61 10.43 -12.93 1.37
C LYS A 61 9.21 -12.33 2.05
N LEU A 62 8.04 -12.44 1.40
CA LEU A 62 6.78 -12.01 2.00
C LEU A 62 6.43 -12.93 3.17
N VAL A 63 6.30 -12.35 4.36
CA VAL A 63 6.03 -13.11 5.58
C VAL A 63 4.69 -12.79 6.21
N GLU A 64 4.10 -11.64 5.89
CA GLU A 64 2.86 -11.21 6.52
C GLU A 64 2.10 -10.24 5.61
N THR A 65 0.76 -10.29 5.65
CA THR A 65 -0.10 -9.36 4.94
C THR A 65 -1.19 -8.83 5.88
N HIS A 66 -1.66 -7.62 5.59
CA HIS A 66 -2.75 -7.01 6.35
C HIS A 66 -3.62 -6.20 5.37
N GLU A 67 -4.79 -6.72 5.06
CA GLU A 67 -5.79 -6.01 4.27
C GLU A 67 -6.52 -5.04 5.19
N LYS A 68 -6.48 -3.72 4.88
CA LYS A 68 -7.04 -2.68 5.75
C LYS A 68 -8.34 -2.09 5.24
N PHE A 69 -8.57 -2.14 3.95
CA PHE A 69 -9.78 -1.61 3.31
C PHE A 69 -10.03 -2.37 2.01
N PRO A 70 -11.27 -2.71 1.64
CA PRO A 70 -12.53 -2.33 2.30
C PRO A 70 -12.83 -3.08 3.60
N VAL A 71 -12.16 -4.20 3.86
CA VAL A 71 -12.35 -4.98 5.08
C VAL A 71 -11.00 -5.14 5.77
N ASP A 72 -10.92 -4.77 7.06
CA ASP A 72 -9.70 -4.98 7.85
C ASP A 72 -9.65 -6.43 8.32
N THR A 73 -8.67 -7.18 7.82
CA THR A 73 -8.51 -8.61 8.14
C THR A 73 -7.50 -8.85 9.25
N GLY A 74 -6.84 -7.79 9.76
CA GLY A 74 -5.71 -7.94 10.65
C GLY A 74 -4.49 -8.52 9.95
N HIS A 75 -3.40 -8.70 10.68
CA HIS A 75 -2.18 -9.28 10.14
C HIS A 75 -2.35 -10.79 9.96
N LYS A 76 -2.01 -11.27 8.76
CA LYS A 76 -2.06 -12.70 8.42
C LYS A 76 -0.69 -13.15 7.96
N LYS A 77 -0.18 -14.21 8.56
CA LYS A 77 1.09 -14.80 8.14
C LYS A 77 0.91 -15.58 6.85
N VAL A 78 1.88 -15.44 6.01
CA VAL A 78 1.93 -16.15 4.73
C VAL A 78 2.49 -17.56 4.93
#